data_da7591b5f0d5874eeeda4fb40e5f961a
#
_entry.id   da7591b5f0d5874eeeda4fb40e5f961a
#
_cell.length_a   1.000
_cell.length_b   1.000
_cell.length_c   1.000
_cell.angle_alpha   90.00
_cell.angle_beta   90.00
_cell.angle_gamma   90.00
#
_symmetry.space_group_name_H-M   'P 1'
#
loop_
_entity.id
_entity.type
_entity.pdbx_description
1 polymer ?
#
loop_
_entity_poly.entity_id
_entity_poly.type
_entity_poly.pdbx_seq_one_letter_code
_entity_poly.pdbx_strand_id
1 'polypeptide(L)'
;EAGYREFQKTKFAICVLDVMMPKKDGFSLAQDIRQQNAELPIIFLTAKTLKEDILEGFKIGADDYITKPFSMEELVMRIEAILRRVKGKKTRENTIYHIGRFTFDTQKQLLSIGDKQTKLTTKENELLALLCAHANEILQRDYALKTIWIDDNYFNARSMDVYITKLRKHLKDDDQIEIINIHGRGYKLITPEEE
;
A
#
# COMPACT_ATOMS: atom_id res chain seq x y z
N GLU A 1 2.89 18.53 15.89
CA GLU A 1 3.29 19.76 15.18
C GLU A 1 4.79 19.79 14.83
N ALA A 2 5.72 19.48 15.76
CA ALA A 2 7.15 19.49 15.49
C ALA A 2 7.53 18.51 14.36
N GLY A 3 7.06 17.27 14.38
CA GLY A 3 7.33 16.26 13.35
C GLY A 3 6.85 16.69 11.96
N TYR A 4 5.70 17.36 11.86
CA TYR A 4 5.21 17.86 10.58
C TYR A 4 6.06 19.02 10.04
N ARG A 5 6.53 19.93 10.91
CA ARG A 5 7.46 20.99 10.51
C ARG A 5 8.79 20.44 9.99
N GLU A 6 9.31 19.39 10.62
CA GLU A 6 10.53 18.73 10.13
C GLU A 6 10.29 18.01 8.80
N PHE A 7 9.12 17.36 8.63
CA PHE A 7 8.74 16.75 7.37
C PHE A 7 8.72 17.74 6.20
N GLN A 8 8.26 18.97 6.44
CA GLN A 8 8.23 20.02 5.41
C GLN A 8 9.62 20.54 5.02
N LYS A 9 10.62 20.44 5.91
CA LYS A 9 11.97 20.95 5.67
C LYS A 9 12.93 19.94 5.05
N THR A 10 12.69 18.66 5.28
CA THR A 10 13.64 17.59 4.96
C THR A 10 12.98 16.49 4.15
N LYS A 11 13.70 15.94 3.17
CA LYS A 11 13.23 14.75 2.44
C LYS A 11 13.56 13.50 3.24
N PHE A 12 12.53 12.76 3.63
CA PHE A 12 12.67 11.49 4.30
C PHE A 12 12.53 10.33 3.31
N ALA A 13 13.24 9.23 3.56
CA ALA A 13 13.12 7.99 2.80
C ALA A 13 12.01 7.08 3.35
N ILE A 14 11.67 7.24 4.64
CA ILE A 14 10.65 6.49 5.38
C ILE A 14 10.25 7.29 6.62
N CYS A 15 9.00 7.16 7.06
CA CYS A 15 8.53 7.70 8.33
C CYS A 15 8.19 6.56 9.28
N VAL A 16 8.67 6.65 10.52
CA VAL A 16 8.29 5.77 11.63
C VAL A 16 7.53 6.61 12.64
N LEU A 17 6.25 6.32 12.83
CA LEU A 17 5.32 7.15 13.60
C LEU A 17 4.75 6.36 14.77
N ASP A 18 4.90 6.88 15.99
CA ASP A 18 4.16 6.37 17.14
C ASP A 18 2.70 6.80 17.01
N VAL A 19 1.77 5.85 17.13
CA VAL A 19 0.34 6.16 17.11
C VAL A 19 -0.05 7.01 18.31
N MET A 20 0.52 6.72 19.49
CA MET A 20 0.20 7.39 20.74
C MET A 20 1.15 8.57 21.01
N MET A 21 1.01 9.64 20.25
CA MET A 21 1.78 10.87 20.49
C MET A 21 0.92 11.95 21.19
N PRO A 22 1.48 12.77 22.09
CA PRO A 22 0.75 13.88 22.68
C PRO A 22 0.46 14.98 21.64
N LYS A 23 -0.68 15.66 21.78
CA LYS A 23 -1.18 16.79 20.94
C LYS A 23 -1.72 16.38 19.56
N LYS A 24 -0.98 15.64 18.76
CA LYS A 24 -1.38 15.12 17.46
C LYS A 24 -0.95 13.68 17.37
N ASP A 25 -1.90 12.78 17.18
CA ASP A 25 -1.61 11.35 17.06
C ASP A 25 -0.90 11.00 15.75
N GLY A 26 -0.34 9.81 15.68
CA GLY A 26 0.42 9.34 14.51
C GLY A 26 -0.45 9.21 13.26
N PHE A 27 -1.74 8.88 13.40
CA PHE A 27 -2.65 8.74 12.28
C PHE A 27 -2.94 10.08 11.61
N SER A 28 -3.25 11.11 12.40
CA SER A 28 -3.46 12.47 11.90
C SER A 28 -2.22 13.03 11.21
N LEU A 29 -1.02 12.73 11.74
CA LEU A 29 0.23 13.13 11.10
C LEU A 29 0.44 12.39 9.78
N ALA A 30 0.15 11.10 9.74
CA ALA A 30 0.27 10.29 8.53
C ALA A 30 -0.69 10.76 7.42
N GLN A 31 -1.92 11.15 7.77
CA GLN A 31 -2.88 11.73 6.82
C GLN A 31 -2.33 12.99 6.14
N ASP A 32 -1.74 13.91 6.93
CA ASP A 32 -1.13 15.13 6.37
C ASP A 32 0.05 14.80 5.46
N ILE A 33 0.89 13.83 5.85
CA ILE A 33 2.01 13.35 5.03
C ILE A 33 1.47 12.77 3.71
N ARG A 34 0.41 11.97 3.74
CA ARG A 34 -0.19 11.35 2.54
C ARG A 34 -0.76 12.36 1.56
N GLN A 35 -1.28 13.48 2.03
CA GLN A 35 -1.75 14.58 1.16
C GLN A 35 -0.61 15.20 0.35
N GLN A 36 0.61 15.22 0.89
CA GLN A 36 1.78 15.82 0.22
C GLN A 36 2.63 14.78 -0.51
N ASN A 37 2.74 13.58 0.03
CA ASN A 37 3.55 12.50 -0.53
C ASN A 37 2.88 11.13 -0.29
N ALA A 38 2.15 10.65 -1.30
CA ALA A 38 1.48 9.36 -1.25
C ALA A 38 2.47 8.17 -1.26
N GLU A 39 3.68 8.37 -1.82
CA GLU A 39 4.68 7.31 -2.04
C GLU A 39 5.59 7.06 -0.84
N LEU A 40 5.69 8.04 0.09
CA LEU A 40 6.59 7.93 1.24
C LEU A 40 6.17 6.75 2.14
N PRO A 41 7.04 5.76 2.38
CA PRO A 41 6.69 4.66 3.25
C PRO A 41 6.44 5.11 4.69
N ILE A 42 5.42 4.52 5.33
CA ILE A 42 5.06 4.81 6.72
C ILE A 42 4.97 3.50 7.49
N ILE A 43 5.68 3.42 8.62
CA ILE A 43 5.56 2.38 9.64
C ILE A 43 4.89 3.00 10.87
N PHE A 44 3.85 2.36 11.39
CA PHE A 44 3.29 2.74 12.68
C PHE A 44 3.86 1.89 13.81
N LEU A 45 4.23 2.56 14.92
CA LEU A 45 4.53 1.92 16.20
C LEU A 45 3.33 2.11 17.13
N THR A 46 2.85 1.05 17.77
CA THR A 46 1.68 1.13 18.64
C THR A 46 1.75 0.20 19.83
N ALA A 47 1.22 0.65 20.96
CA ALA A 47 0.86 -0.21 22.07
C ALA A 47 -0.56 -0.79 21.93
N LYS A 48 -1.32 -0.33 20.92
CA LYS A 48 -2.71 -0.72 20.72
C LYS A 48 -2.77 -2.00 19.89
N THR A 49 -3.41 -3.01 20.45
CA THR A 49 -3.68 -4.30 19.80
C THR A 49 -5.13 -4.37 19.26
N LEU A 50 -5.90 -3.28 19.40
CA LEU A 50 -7.28 -3.26 18.92
C LEU A 50 -7.32 -3.29 17.40
N LYS A 51 -8.09 -4.22 16.87
CA LYS A 51 -8.23 -4.46 15.42
C LYS A 51 -8.65 -3.22 14.63
N GLU A 52 -9.41 -2.33 15.25
CA GLU A 52 -9.94 -1.09 14.67
C GLU A 52 -8.83 -0.07 14.41
N ASP A 53 -7.92 0.12 15.36
CA ASP A 53 -6.79 1.05 15.22
C ASP A 53 -5.83 0.63 14.10
N ILE A 54 -5.58 -0.67 13.98
CA ILE A 54 -4.73 -1.22 12.93
C ILE A 54 -5.37 -1.03 11.55
N LEU A 55 -6.68 -1.28 11.44
CA LEU A 55 -7.41 -1.05 10.20
C LEU A 55 -7.42 0.42 9.79
N GLU A 56 -7.46 1.35 10.74
CA GLU A 56 -7.37 2.78 10.47
C GLU A 56 -6.00 3.15 9.90
N GLY A 57 -4.90 2.64 10.47
CA GLY A 57 -3.56 2.84 9.94
C GLY A 57 -3.40 2.35 8.50
N PHE A 58 -3.97 1.19 8.16
CA PHE A 58 -3.95 0.69 6.78
C PHE A 58 -4.86 1.49 5.84
N LYS A 59 -5.99 2.02 6.33
CA LYS A 59 -6.82 2.95 5.54
C LYS A 59 -6.06 4.23 5.17
N ILE A 60 -5.14 4.69 6.01
CA ILE A 60 -4.25 5.83 5.72
C ILE A 60 -3.17 5.45 4.70
N GLY A 61 -2.89 4.16 4.50
CA GLY A 61 -1.89 3.65 3.57
C GLY A 61 -0.54 3.37 4.22
N ALA A 62 -0.53 2.81 5.43
CA ALA A 62 0.67 2.35 6.11
C ALA A 62 1.35 1.20 5.34
N ASP A 63 2.66 1.17 5.31
CA ASP A 63 3.42 0.09 4.70
C ASP A 63 3.66 -1.06 5.68
N ASP A 64 3.73 -0.76 6.97
CA ASP A 64 3.86 -1.77 8.04
C ASP A 64 3.34 -1.25 9.38
N TYR A 65 3.19 -2.17 10.32
CA TYR A 65 2.65 -1.93 11.65
C TYR A 65 3.40 -2.78 12.68
N ILE A 66 3.99 -2.14 13.69
CA ILE A 66 4.79 -2.82 14.72
C ILE A 66 4.15 -2.58 16.09
N THR A 67 3.84 -3.65 16.79
CA THR A 67 3.29 -3.58 18.14
C THR A 67 4.38 -3.49 19.21
N LYS A 68 4.19 -2.61 20.18
CA LYS A 68 5.06 -2.50 21.36
C LYS A 68 4.69 -3.57 22.40
N PRO A 69 5.68 -4.22 23.06
CA PRO A 69 7.12 -4.02 22.90
C PRO A 69 7.69 -4.70 21.65
N PHE A 70 8.69 -4.08 21.01
CA PHE A 70 9.42 -4.62 19.86
C PHE A 70 10.93 -4.51 20.12
N SER A 71 11.73 -5.32 19.42
CA SER A 71 13.18 -5.19 19.44
C SER A 71 13.66 -4.16 18.41
N MET A 72 14.79 -3.50 18.69
CA MET A 72 15.41 -2.61 17.70
C MET A 72 15.83 -3.36 16.45
N GLU A 73 16.22 -4.61 16.56
CA GLU A 73 16.56 -5.48 15.42
C GLU A 73 15.35 -5.70 14.52
N GLU A 74 14.17 -5.96 15.09
CA GLU A 74 12.93 -6.10 14.32
C GLU A 74 12.60 -4.82 13.56
N LEU A 75 12.66 -3.65 14.22
CA LEU A 75 12.40 -2.37 13.59
C LEU A 75 13.38 -2.12 12.44
N VAL A 76 14.66 -2.33 12.64
CA VAL A 76 15.71 -2.13 11.62
C VAL A 76 15.48 -3.05 10.42
N MET A 77 15.24 -4.35 10.64
CA MET A 77 14.95 -5.31 9.57
C MET A 77 13.74 -4.90 8.72
N ARG A 78 12.67 -4.42 9.34
CA ARG A 78 11.47 -3.96 8.64
C ARG A 78 11.73 -2.69 7.83
N ILE A 79 12.45 -1.71 8.38
CA ILE A 79 12.89 -0.51 7.68
C ILE A 79 13.73 -0.89 6.45
N GLU A 80 14.74 -1.72 6.62
CA GLU A 80 15.61 -2.15 5.52
C GLU A 80 14.85 -2.89 4.43
N ALA A 81 13.91 -3.77 4.79
CA ALA A 81 13.10 -4.49 3.84
C ALA A 81 12.21 -3.55 3.01
N ILE A 82 11.61 -2.54 3.62
CA ILE A 82 10.80 -1.53 2.95
C ILE A 82 11.70 -0.66 2.03
N LEU A 83 12.82 -0.16 2.53
CA LEU A 83 13.75 0.67 1.74
C LEU A 83 14.35 -0.11 0.57
N ARG A 84 14.67 -1.39 0.72
CA ARG A 84 15.15 -2.26 -0.36
C ARG A 84 14.11 -2.40 -1.45
N ARG A 85 12.82 -2.55 -1.11
CA ARG A 85 11.72 -2.60 -2.08
C ARG A 85 11.60 -1.28 -2.84
N VAL A 86 11.66 -0.15 -2.16
CA VAL A 86 11.62 1.18 -2.79
C VAL A 86 12.80 1.39 -3.72
N LYS A 87 14.01 1.00 -3.31
CA LYS A 87 15.22 1.07 -4.16
C LYS A 87 15.17 0.09 -5.33
N GLY A 88 14.71 -1.13 -5.10
CA GLY A 88 14.60 -2.15 -6.14
C GLY A 88 13.59 -1.79 -7.24
N LYS A 89 12.63 -0.92 -6.96
CA LYS A 89 11.71 -0.36 -7.98
C LYS A 89 12.42 0.56 -8.97
N LYS A 90 13.44 1.30 -8.55
CA LYS A 90 14.21 2.18 -9.45
C LYS A 90 15.07 1.41 -10.48
N THR A 91 15.33 0.13 -10.24
CA THR A 91 16.14 -0.74 -11.11
C THR A 91 15.31 -1.74 -11.92
N ARG A 92 13.98 -1.85 -11.66
CA ARG A 92 13.09 -2.67 -12.49
C ARG A 92 12.69 -1.90 -13.74
N GLU A 93 12.61 -2.60 -14.86
CA GLU A 93 12.03 -2.04 -16.08
C GLU A 93 10.65 -1.46 -15.78
N ASN A 94 10.40 -0.27 -16.32
CA ASN A 94 9.10 0.38 -16.16
C ASN A 94 8.05 -0.47 -16.86
N THR A 95 7.14 -1.05 -16.09
CA THR A 95 6.04 -1.82 -16.63
C THR A 95 4.81 -0.93 -16.67
N ILE A 96 4.29 -0.72 -17.86
CA ILE A 96 3.01 -0.04 -18.09
C ILE A 96 1.99 -1.13 -18.39
N TYR A 97 0.92 -1.17 -17.59
CA TYR A 97 -0.22 -2.03 -17.82
C TYR A 97 -1.36 -1.24 -18.43
N HIS A 98 -2.01 -1.81 -19.43
CA HIS A 98 -3.29 -1.36 -19.94
C HIS A 98 -4.38 -2.24 -19.34
N ILE A 99 -5.30 -1.63 -18.57
CA ILE A 99 -6.33 -2.33 -17.83
C ILE A 99 -7.66 -1.73 -18.28
N GLY A 100 -8.29 -2.33 -19.29
CA GLY A 100 -9.43 -1.71 -19.96
C GLY A 100 -9.06 -0.30 -20.44
N ARG A 101 -9.80 0.72 -19.98
CA ARG A 101 -9.52 2.13 -20.32
C ARG A 101 -8.44 2.79 -19.47
N PHE A 102 -7.91 2.07 -18.44
CA PHE A 102 -6.87 2.61 -17.59
C PHE A 102 -5.47 2.32 -18.16
N THR A 103 -4.57 3.28 -17.94
CA THR A 103 -3.12 3.10 -18.07
C THR A 103 -2.49 3.17 -16.68
N PHE A 104 -1.74 2.15 -16.30
CA PHE A 104 -1.10 2.05 -15.01
C PHE A 104 0.43 2.00 -15.16
N ASP A 105 1.11 3.08 -14.77
CA ASP A 105 2.57 3.20 -14.74
C ASP A 105 3.08 2.81 -13.35
N THR A 106 3.71 1.64 -13.26
CA THR A 106 4.17 1.08 -11.98
C THR A 106 5.33 1.87 -11.38
N GLN A 107 6.17 2.47 -12.20
CA GLN A 107 7.33 3.24 -11.73
C GLN A 107 6.89 4.60 -11.17
N LYS A 108 5.97 5.26 -11.87
CA LYS A 108 5.40 6.51 -11.40
C LYS A 108 4.31 6.31 -10.34
N GLN A 109 3.89 5.07 -10.07
CA GLN A 109 2.77 4.73 -9.20
C GLN A 109 1.50 5.49 -9.60
N LEU A 110 1.24 5.59 -10.88
CA LEU A 110 0.21 6.45 -11.46
C LEU A 110 -0.82 5.62 -12.22
N LEU A 111 -2.07 5.75 -11.84
CA LEU A 111 -3.21 5.18 -12.53
C LEU A 111 -3.97 6.30 -13.26
N SER A 112 -4.15 6.18 -14.56
CA SER A 112 -4.74 7.22 -15.42
C SER A 112 -5.91 6.67 -16.22
N ILE A 113 -6.97 7.47 -16.36
CA ILE A 113 -8.09 7.22 -17.27
C ILE A 113 -8.55 8.56 -17.86
N GLY A 114 -8.46 8.73 -19.18
CA GLY A 114 -8.63 10.03 -19.82
C GLY A 114 -7.70 11.07 -19.16
N ASP A 115 -8.26 12.21 -18.76
CA ASP A 115 -7.51 13.29 -18.09
C ASP A 115 -7.37 13.08 -16.57
N LYS A 116 -8.03 12.07 -16.02
CA LYS A 116 -7.98 11.80 -14.59
C LYS A 116 -6.75 10.98 -14.23
N GLN A 117 -5.98 11.48 -13.29
CA GLN A 117 -4.79 10.80 -12.75
C GLN A 117 -4.95 10.56 -11.24
N THR A 118 -4.61 9.37 -10.80
CA THR A 118 -4.65 8.97 -9.39
C THR A 118 -3.28 8.43 -8.99
N LYS A 119 -2.66 9.06 -8.01
CA LYS A 119 -1.40 8.62 -7.43
C LYS A 119 -1.68 7.52 -6.41
N LEU A 120 -1.02 6.39 -6.56
CA LEU A 120 -1.15 5.24 -5.67
C LEU A 120 -0.11 5.28 -4.56
N THR A 121 -0.47 4.77 -3.38
CA THR A 121 0.49 4.47 -2.34
C THR A 121 1.36 3.27 -2.75
N THR A 122 2.47 3.06 -2.07
CA THR A 122 3.39 1.96 -2.39
C THR A 122 2.68 0.60 -2.37
N LYS A 123 1.84 0.33 -1.35
CA LYS A 123 1.11 -0.94 -1.25
C LYS A 123 0.00 -1.11 -2.28
N GLU A 124 -0.73 -0.04 -2.60
CA GLU A 124 -1.71 -0.04 -3.69
C GLU A 124 -1.05 -0.35 -5.04
N ASN A 125 0.09 0.27 -5.31
CA ASN A 125 0.88 0.04 -6.53
C ASN A 125 1.40 -1.41 -6.61
N GLU A 126 1.95 -1.95 -5.52
CA GLU A 126 2.45 -3.33 -5.48
C GLU A 126 1.32 -4.34 -5.69
N LEU A 127 0.18 -4.14 -5.03
CA LEU A 127 -0.94 -5.05 -5.15
C LEU A 127 -1.60 -4.97 -6.53
N LEU A 128 -1.76 -3.76 -7.08
CA LEU A 128 -2.31 -3.60 -8.44
C LEU A 128 -1.38 -4.22 -9.48
N ALA A 129 -0.06 -4.00 -9.39
CA ALA A 129 0.91 -4.60 -10.30
C ALA A 129 0.86 -6.14 -10.26
N LEU A 130 0.70 -6.72 -9.06
CA LEU A 130 0.59 -8.17 -8.89
C LEU A 130 -0.72 -8.70 -9.47
N LEU A 131 -1.84 -7.98 -9.29
CA LEU A 131 -3.12 -8.31 -9.91
C LEU A 131 -3.06 -8.24 -11.43
N CYS A 132 -2.39 -7.23 -12.01
CA CYS A 132 -2.21 -7.10 -13.46
C CYS A 132 -1.34 -8.22 -14.03
N ALA A 133 -0.27 -8.60 -13.33
CA ALA A 133 0.59 -9.71 -13.74
C ALA A 133 -0.15 -11.07 -13.73
N HIS A 134 -1.27 -11.18 -13.02
CA HIS A 134 -2.17 -12.33 -12.95
C HIS A 134 -3.57 -11.98 -13.45
N ALA A 135 -3.68 -11.06 -14.44
CA ALA A 135 -4.97 -10.66 -14.98
C ALA A 135 -5.75 -11.90 -15.49
N ASN A 136 -7.05 -11.94 -15.19
CA ASN A 136 -7.93 -13.06 -15.51
C ASN A 136 -7.57 -14.40 -14.88
N GLU A 137 -6.62 -14.42 -13.92
CA GLU A 137 -6.23 -15.58 -13.12
C GLU A 137 -6.49 -15.35 -11.63
N ILE A 138 -6.46 -16.42 -10.83
CA ILE A 138 -6.62 -16.32 -9.37
C ILE A 138 -5.28 -15.95 -8.75
N LEU A 139 -5.17 -14.73 -8.24
CA LEU A 139 -4.09 -14.33 -7.35
C LEU A 139 -4.34 -14.91 -5.96
N GLN A 140 -3.58 -15.95 -5.59
CA GLN A 140 -3.71 -16.59 -4.29
C GLN A 140 -3.34 -15.61 -3.17
N ARG A 141 -4.16 -15.58 -2.10
CA ARG A 141 -4.01 -14.66 -0.98
C ARG A 141 -2.65 -14.78 -0.29
N ASP A 142 -2.23 -16.01 0.02
CA ASP A 142 -0.97 -16.27 0.72
C ASP A 142 0.24 -15.87 -0.12
N TYR A 143 0.17 -16.10 -1.44
CA TYR A 143 1.22 -15.67 -2.36
C TYR A 143 1.33 -14.14 -2.40
N ALA A 144 0.21 -13.43 -2.50
CA ALA A 144 0.19 -11.98 -2.49
C ALA A 144 0.72 -11.40 -1.17
N LEU A 145 0.32 -11.99 -0.04
CA LEU A 145 0.80 -11.58 1.29
C LEU A 145 2.31 -11.74 1.41
N LYS A 146 2.86 -12.89 1.05
CA LYS A 146 4.32 -13.16 1.10
C LYS A 146 5.11 -12.28 0.13
N THR A 147 4.52 -11.93 -1.01
CA THR A 147 5.18 -11.11 -2.03
C THR A 147 5.22 -9.63 -1.65
N ILE A 148 4.14 -9.10 -1.06
CA ILE A 148 3.96 -7.67 -0.80
C ILE A 148 4.28 -7.31 0.65
N TRP A 149 3.95 -8.19 1.61
CA TRP A 149 4.25 -8.02 3.03
C TRP A 149 5.38 -8.96 3.46
N ILE A 150 6.05 -8.61 4.56
CA ILE A 150 7.21 -9.38 5.06
C ILE A 150 6.78 -10.73 5.60
N ASP A 151 5.58 -10.79 6.14
CA ASP A 151 4.98 -11.99 6.72
C ASP A 151 3.48 -12.08 6.36
N ASP A 152 2.91 -13.27 6.54
CA ASP A 152 1.51 -13.61 6.28
C ASP A 152 0.65 -13.58 7.55
N ASN A 153 1.04 -12.77 8.54
CA ASN A 153 0.31 -12.68 9.79
C ASN A 153 -1.13 -12.16 9.59
N TYR A 154 -1.96 -12.37 10.63
CA TYR A 154 -3.37 -11.99 10.61
C TYR A 154 -3.63 -10.50 10.27
N PHE A 155 -2.74 -9.60 10.66
CA PHE A 155 -2.87 -8.17 10.40
C PHE A 155 -2.65 -7.86 8.92
N ASN A 156 -1.67 -8.48 8.29
CA ASN A 156 -1.39 -8.33 6.88
C ASN A 156 -2.52 -8.89 6.01
N ALA A 157 -3.14 -9.99 6.41
CA ALA A 157 -4.31 -10.54 5.74
C ALA A 157 -5.49 -9.56 5.73
N ARG A 158 -5.77 -8.87 6.84
CA ARG A 158 -6.81 -7.84 6.89
C ARG A 158 -6.45 -6.56 6.16
N SER A 159 -5.17 -6.18 6.16
CA SER A 159 -4.71 -5.02 5.41
C SER A 159 -4.94 -5.21 3.91
N MET A 160 -4.71 -6.40 3.39
CA MET A 160 -4.98 -6.72 1.99
C MET A 160 -6.42 -6.43 1.58
N ASP A 161 -7.42 -6.77 2.42
CA ASP A 161 -8.84 -6.49 2.15
C ASP A 161 -9.13 -4.99 2.05
N VAL A 162 -8.44 -4.18 2.86
CA VAL A 162 -8.53 -2.71 2.80
C VAL A 162 -7.96 -2.19 1.48
N TYR A 163 -6.81 -2.69 1.04
CA TYR A 163 -6.21 -2.27 -0.22
C TYR A 163 -7.02 -2.73 -1.44
N ILE A 164 -7.59 -3.92 -1.42
CA ILE A 164 -8.55 -4.37 -2.45
C ILE A 164 -9.75 -3.43 -2.53
N THR A 165 -10.29 -3.01 -1.40
CA THR A 165 -11.41 -2.06 -1.36
C THR A 165 -11.04 -0.71 -1.96
N LYS A 166 -9.83 -0.21 -1.70
CA LYS A 166 -9.32 1.03 -2.30
C LYS A 166 -9.10 0.89 -3.80
N LEU A 167 -8.49 -0.20 -4.25
CA LEU A 167 -8.28 -0.44 -5.68
C LEU A 167 -9.59 -0.55 -6.43
N ARG A 168 -10.62 -1.21 -5.89
CA ARG A 168 -11.98 -1.20 -6.46
C ARG A 168 -12.52 0.22 -6.62
N LYS A 169 -12.30 1.09 -5.63
CA LYS A 169 -12.71 2.50 -5.70
C LYS A 169 -11.95 3.28 -6.77
N HIS A 170 -10.65 3.01 -6.96
CA HIS A 170 -9.84 3.65 -7.99
C HIS A 170 -10.25 3.21 -9.41
N LEU A 171 -10.63 1.93 -9.56
CA LEU A 171 -10.96 1.33 -10.86
C LEU A 171 -12.44 1.47 -11.26
N LYS A 172 -13.29 2.05 -10.43
CA LYS A 172 -14.75 2.13 -10.62
C LYS A 172 -15.23 2.90 -11.87
N ASP A 173 -14.36 3.70 -12.49
CA ASP A 173 -14.69 4.53 -13.65
C ASP A 173 -14.66 3.72 -14.97
N ASP A 174 -14.33 2.43 -14.90
CA ASP A 174 -14.45 1.47 -15.99
C ASP A 174 -15.23 0.23 -15.52
N ASP A 175 -16.41 0.03 -16.04
CA ASP A 175 -17.33 -1.07 -15.69
C ASP A 175 -16.93 -2.43 -16.27
N GLN A 176 -15.96 -2.45 -17.19
CA GLN A 176 -15.40 -3.69 -17.74
C GLN A 176 -14.32 -4.31 -16.82
N ILE A 177 -13.93 -3.59 -15.75
CA ILE A 177 -12.90 -4.04 -14.84
C ILE A 177 -13.51 -4.33 -13.48
N GLU A 178 -13.23 -5.52 -12.95
CA GLU A 178 -13.68 -5.89 -11.61
C GLU A 178 -12.61 -6.68 -10.87
N ILE A 179 -12.42 -6.37 -9.57
CA ILE A 179 -11.66 -7.24 -8.67
C ILE A 179 -12.66 -8.06 -7.87
N ILE A 180 -12.80 -9.34 -8.21
CA ILE A 180 -13.69 -10.26 -7.52
C ILE A 180 -12.96 -11.05 -6.42
N ASN A 181 -13.71 -11.45 -5.40
CA ASN A 181 -13.22 -12.32 -4.33
C ASN A 181 -13.54 -13.77 -4.68
N ILE A 182 -12.52 -14.62 -4.71
CA ILE A 182 -12.68 -16.08 -4.88
C ILE A 182 -12.58 -16.69 -3.48
N HIS A 183 -13.74 -17.11 -2.96
CA HIS A 183 -13.87 -17.58 -1.58
C HIS A 183 -12.83 -18.65 -1.24
N GLY A 184 -12.14 -18.46 -0.11
CA GLY A 184 -11.11 -19.39 0.39
C GLY A 184 -9.81 -19.45 -0.43
N ARG A 185 -9.67 -18.69 -1.53
CA ARG A 185 -8.50 -18.76 -2.43
C ARG A 185 -7.78 -17.44 -2.60
N GLY A 186 -8.49 -16.35 -2.85
CA GLY A 186 -7.86 -15.04 -3.08
C GLY A 186 -8.71 -14.10 -3.92
N TYR A 187 -8.09 -13.39 -4.82
CA TYR A 187 -8.72 -12.37 -5.66
C TYR A 187 -8.44 -12.63 -7.14
N LYS A 188 -9.32 -12.12 -7.99
CA LYS A 188 -9.12 -12.15 -9.44
C LYS A 188 -9.45 -10.77 -10.00
N LEU A 189 -8.53 -10.20 -10.76
CA LEU A 189 -8.77 -9.01 -11.57
C LEU A 189 -9.36 -9.47 -12.89
N ILE A 190 -10.58 -9.07 -13.15
CA ILE A 190 -11.24 -9.27 -14.46
C ILE A 190 -10.91 -8.05 -15.32
N THR A 191 -10.41 -8.32 -16.51
CA THR A 191 -10.15 -7.32 -17.56
C THR A 191 -10.64 -7.86 -18.89
N PRO A 192 -11.01 -7.00 -19.86
CA PRO A 192 -11.19 -7.44 -21.25
C PRO A 192 -9.93 -8.18 -21.72
N GLU A 193 -10.10 -9.23 -22.52
CA GLU A 193 -8.98 -9.87 -23.21
C GLU A 193 -8.42 -8.88 -24.23
N GLU A 194 -7.10 -8.71 -24.28
CA GLU A 194 -6.44 -7.96 -25.33
C GLU A 194 -6.63 -8.77 -26.65
N GLU A 195 -7.29 -8.17 -27.66
CA GLU A 195 -7.41 -8.73 -29.00
C GLU A 195 -6.04 -8.74 -29.75
#